data_e8634c1cab6dab16c6f2551409a0bfc6
#
_entry.id   e8634c1cab6dab16c6f2551409a0bfc6
#
_cell.length_a   1.000
_cell.length_b   1.000
_cell.length_c   1.000
_cell.angle_alpha   90.00
_cell.angle_beta   90.00
_cell.angle_gamma   90.00
#
_symmetry.space_group_name_H-M   'P 1'
#
loop_
_entity.id
_entity.type
_entity.pdbx_description
1 polymer ?
#
loop_
_entity_poly.entity_id
_entity_poly.type
_entity_poly.pdbx_seq_one_letter_code
_entity_poly.pdbx_strand_id
1 'polypeptide(L)'
;MRILIAGFNLESVTFLPNPTTLVEFERVAKRGEDLLSSFEDTNTVPGGFIKACKDEGVELVPLVYSEVGAAASATDEAFDHFVDEIS
;
A
#
# COMPACT_ATOMS: atom_id res chain seq x y z
N MET A 1 9.56 -19.90 5.44
CA MET A 1 9.74 -18.65 4.65
C MET A 1 8.76 -17.60 5.12
N ARG A 2 9.20 -16.37 5.21
CA ARG A 2 8.33 -15.24 5.52
C ARG A 2 8.35 -14.26 4.36
N ILE A 3 7.19 -13.72 4.02
CA ILE A 3 7.06 -12.73 2.95
C ILE A 3 6.51 -11.44 3.52
N LEU A 4 7.23 -10.34 3.27
CA LEU A 4 6.80 -9.00 3.64
C LEU A 4 5.88 -8.43 2.56
N ILE A 5 4.72 -7.91 2.96
CA ILE A 5 3.86 -7.15 2.05
C ILE A 5 3.97 -5.67 2.39
N ALA A 6 4.34 -4.89 1.39
CA ALA A 6 4.42 -3.44 1.51
C ALA A 6 4.17 -2.80 0.16
N GLY A 7 3.55 -1.64 0.16
CA GLY A 7 3.34 -0.89 -1.07
C GLY A 7 2.77 0.48 -0.81
N PHE A 8 3.07 1.40 -1.72
CA PHE A 8 2.28 2.60 -1.82
C PHE A 8 2.07 2.90 -3.31
N ASN A 9 0.88 3.33 -3.66
CA ASN A 9 0.44 3.31 -5.04
C ASN A 9 -0.51 4.46 -5.32
N LEU A 10 -0.39 5.02 -6.53
CA LEU A 10 -1.40 5.91 -7.08
C LEU A 10 -1.44 5.76 -8.59
N GLU A 11 -2.59 6.07 -9.18
CA GLU A 11 -2.72 6.16 -10.62
C GLU A 11 -2.59 7.62 -11.00
N SER A 12 -1.45 8.02 -11.57
CA SER A 12 -1.12 9.42 -11.80
C SER A 12 -1.99 10.05 -12.89
N VAL A 13 -2.59 11.19 -12.54
CA VAL A 13 -3.34 12.03 -13.49
C VAL A 13 -2.57 13.33 -13.65
N THR A 14 -1.84 13.45 -14.75
CA THR A 14 -0.81 14.49 -14.92
C THR A 14 -1.35 15.91 -15.03
N PHE A 15 -2.63 16.06 -15.37
CA PHE A 15 -3.23 17.40 -15.48
C PHE A 15 -3.86 17.92 -14.19
N LEU A 16 -3.82 17.16 -13.10
CA LEU A 16 -4.32 17.63 -11.81
C LEU A 16 -3.29 18.62 -11.21
N PRO A 17 -3.75 19.77 -10.71
CA PRO A 17 -2.81 20.85 -10.34
C PRO A 17 -2.09 20.65 -9.00
N ASN A 18 -2.69 19.92 -8.07
CA ASN A 18 -2.15 19.79 -6.72
C ASN A 18 -1.53 18.42 -6.50
N PRO A 19 -0.25 18.33 -6.11
CA PRO A 19 0.38 17.04 -5.80
C PRO A 19 -0.35 16.32 -4.66
N THR A 20 -0.26 14.99 -4.67
CA THR A 20 -0.82 14.16 -3.60
C THR A 20 0.14 14.14 -2.42
N THR A 21 -0.33 14.61 -1.27
CA THR A 21 0.50 14.84 -0.09
C THR A 21 0.65 13.61 0.78
N LEU A 22 1.64 13.64 1.69
CA LEU A 22 1.82 12.61 2.71
C LEU A 22 0.57 12.39 3.54
N VAL A 23 -0.12 13.48 3.91
CA VAL A 23 -1.35 13.40 4.72
C VAL A 23 -2.42 12.57 4.00
N GLU A 24 -2.56 12.75 2.69
CA GLU A 24 -3.53 11.98 1.91
C GLU A 24 -3.18 10.49 1.86
N PHE A 25 -1.90 10.17 1.67
CA PHE A 25 -1.45 8.76 1.70
C PHE A 25 -1.62 8.15 3.09
N GLU A 26 -1.26 8.88 4.15
CA GLU A 26 -1.41 8.39 5.52
C GLU A 26 -2.86 8.16 5.91
N ARG A 27 -3.77 8.96 5.39
CA ARG A 27 -5.21 8.82 5.67
C ARG A 27 -5.75 7.46 5.22
N VAL A 28 -5.23 6.91 4.14
CA VAL A 28 -5.69 5.63 3.58
C VAL A 28 -4.72 4.48 3.84
N ALA A 29 -3.58 4.73 4.50
CA ALA A 29 -2.59 3.70 4.77
C ALA A 29 -3.13 2.66 5.74
N LYS A 30 -2.84 1.39 5.46
CA LYS A 30 -3.17 0.26 6.31
C LYS A 30 -1.88 -0.44 6.72
N ARG A 31 -1.76 -0.79 7.99
CA ARG A 31 -0.56 -1.43 8.53
C ARG A 31 -0.93 -2.64 9.38
N GLY A 32 -0.06 -3.64 9.41
CA GLY A 32 -0.24 -4.80 10.27
C GLY A 32 -1.58 -5.50 10.08
N GLU A 33 -2.27 -5.75 11.18
CA GLU A 33 -3.57 -6.43 11.16
C GLU A 33 -4.63 -5.67 10.36
N ASP A 34 -4.58 -4.35 10.33
CA ASP A 34 -5.52 -3.55 9.54
C ASP A 34 -5.34 -3.82 8.05
N LEU A 35 -4.11 -4.02 7.60
CA LEU A 35 -3.82 -4.38 6.22
C LEU A 35 -4.46 -5.73 5.87
N LEU A 36 -4.29 -6.73 6.73
CA LEU A 36 -4.89 -8.03 6.54
C LEU A 36 -6.42 -7.95 6.55
N SER A 37 -6.99 -7.28 7.54
CA SER A 37 -8.45 -7.17 7.68
C SER A 37 -9.09 -6.44 6.49
N SER A 38 -8.41 -5.43 5.96
CA SER A 38 -8.95 -4.61 4.87
C SER A 38 -8.93 -5.32 3.53
N PHE A 39 -7.95 -6.19 3.28
CA PHE A 39 -7.73 -6.74 1.94
C PHE A 39 -7.91 -8.25 1.84
N GLU A 40 -7.99 -8.96 2.97
CA GLU A 40 -8.21 -10.40 2.96
C GLU A 40 -9.53 -10.74 2.23
N ASP A 41 -9.47 -11.72 1.34
CA ASP A 41 -10.60 -12.17 0.54
C ASP A 41 -11.16 -11.09 -0.41
N THR A 42 -10.35 -10.09 -0.75
CA THR A 42 -10.72 -9.08 -1.73
C THR A 42 -10.06 -9.35 -3.07
N ASN A 43 -10.68 -8.82 -4.14
CA ASN A 43 -10.12 -8.88 -5.48
C ASN A 43 -9.21 -7.67 -5.73
N THR A 44 -8.14 -7.58 -4.95
CA THR A 44 -7.15 -6.50 -5.02
C THR A 44 -5.75 -7.09 -5.11
N VAL A 45 -4.74 -6.25 -5.41
CA VAL A 45 -3.35 -6.71 -5.44
C VAL A 45 -2.91 -7.27 -4.08
N PRO A 46 -3.07 -6.53 -2.96
CA PRO A 46 -2.71 -7.10 -1.66
C PRO A 46 -3.58 -8.30 -1.29
N GLY A 47 -4.86 -8.34 -1.65
CA GLY A 47 -5.72 -9.50 -1.43
C GLY A 47 -5.20 -10.74 -2.13
N GLY A 48 -4.72 -10.60 -3.36
CA GLY A 48 -4.11 -11.70 -4.11
C GLY A 48 -2.85 -12.24 -3.46
N PHE A 49 -1.98 -11.36 -2.97
CA PHE A 49 -0.77 -11.77 -2.25
C PHE A 49 -1.10 -12.50 -0.94
N ILE A 50 -2.08 -11.99 -0.18
CA ILE A 50 -2.51 -12.63 1.05
C ILE A 50 -3.02 -14.05 0.77
N LYS A 51 -3.87 -14.19 -0.24
CA LYS A 51 -4.41 -15.51 -0.63
C LYS A 51 -3.30 -16.47 -1.06
N ALA A 52 -2.37 -16.00 -1.88
CA ALA A 52 -1.25 -16.83 -2.34
C ALA A 52 -0.40 -17.31 -1.17
N CYS A 53 -0.09 -16.45 -0.21
CA CYS A 53 0.68 -16.83 0.98
C CYS A 53 -0.06 -17.89 1.82
N LYS A 54 -1.37 -17.75 1.99
CA LYS A 54 -2.18 -18.73 2.71
C LYS A 54 -2.18 -20.06 2.00
N ASP A 55 -2.41 -20.07 0.69
CA ASP A 55 -2.48 -21.30 -0.11
C ASP A 55 -1.15 -22.06 -0.10
N GLU A 56 -0.02 -21.33 -0.07
CA GLU A 56 1.31 -21.93 -0.06
C GLU A 56 1.85 -22.21 1.36
N GLY A 57 1.11 -21.85 2.40
CA GLY A 57 1.54 -22.03 3.77
C GLY A 57 2.74 -21.18 4.18
N VAL A 58 2.89 -20.01 3.56
CA VAL A 58 3.98 -19.08 3.81
C VAL A 58 3.56 -18.06 4.85
N GLU A 59 4.45 -17.76 5.81
CA GLU A 59 4.19 -16.73 6.81
C GLU A 59 4.20 -15.34 6.16
N LEU A 60 3.15 -14.59 6.41
CA LEU A 60 2.96 -13.25 5.86
C LEU A 60 3.27 -12.20 6.93
N VAL A 61 4.11 -11.22 6.55
CA VAL A 61 4.42 -10.08 7.42
C VAL A 61 3.82 -8.83 6.79
N PRO A 62 2.65 -8.35 7.26
CA PRO A 62 2.04 -7.15 6.71
C PRO A 62 2.71 -5.90 7.29
N LEU A 63 3.33 -5.09 6.44
CA LEU A 63 3.97 -3.85 6.88
C LEU A 63 3.07 -2.65 6.66
N VAL A 64 2.92 -2.22 5.43
CA VAL A 64 2.12 -1.04 5.08
C VAL A 64 1.61 -1.15 3.65
N TYR A 65 0.41 -0.68 3.42
CA TYR A 65 -0.13 -0.51 2.07
C TYR A 65 -0.97 0.76 2.01
N SER A 66 -0.65 1.64 1.08
CA SER A 66 -1.38 2.89 0.89
C SER A 66 -1.66 3.10 -0.60
N GLU A 67 -2.94 3.23 -0.94
CA GLU A 67 -3.37 3.48 -2.31
C GLU A 67 -4.41 4.58 -2.32
N VAL A 68 -4.11 5.67 -3.01
CA VAL A 68 -5.01 6.82 -3.10
C VAL A 68 -5.87 6.80 -4.38
N GLY A 69 -5.66 5.82 -5.27
CA GLY A 69 -6.39 5.72 -6.52
C GLY A 69 -5.89 6.72 -7.56
N ALA A 70 -6.79 7.22 -8.41
CA ALA A 70 -6.44 8.19 -9.42
C ALA A 70 -6.24 9.57 -8.78
N ALA A 71 -5.03 10.11 -8.89
CA ALA A 71 -4.65 11.34 -8.20
C ALA A 71 -3.46 12.01 -8.90
N ALA A 72 -3.13 13.23 -8.47
CA ALA A 72 -1.91 13.89 -8.93
C ALA A 72 -0.67 13.17 -8.40
N SER A 73 0.48 13.47 -8.98
CA SER A 73 1.77 12.88 -8.57
C SER A 73 2.01 13.05 -7.06
N ALA A 74 2.65 12.07 -6.45
CA ALA A 74 3.01 12.12 -5.04
C ALA A 74 4.07 13.22 -4.80
N THR A 75 4.01 13.87 -3.63
CA THR A 75 5.08 14.78 -3.22
C THR A 75 6.35 14.00 -2.89
N ASP A 76 7.51 14.66 -2.94
CA ASP A 76 8.77 14.04 -2.54
C ASP A 76 8.70 13.59 -1.08
N GLU A 77 8.06 14.38 -0.22
CA GLU A 77 7.88 14.02 1.20
C GLU A 77 7.11 12.70 1.35
N ALA A 78 6.02 12.52 0.59
CA ALA A 78 5.23 11.28 0.64
C ALA A 78 6.06 10.10 0.15
N PHE A 79 6.74 10.26 -0.97
CA PHE A 79 7.59 9.22 -1.54
C PHE A 79 8.69 8.80 -0.57
N ASP A 80 9.43 9.77 -0.03
CA ASP A 80 10.54 9.50 0.89
C ASP A 80 10.05 8.82 2.16
N HIS A 81 8.90 9.23 2.70
CA HIS A 81 8.32 8.64 3.91
C HIS A 81 8.07 7.14 3.73
N PHE A 82 7.42 6.74 2.64
CA PHE A 82 7.09 5.34 2.41
C PHE A 82 8.31 4.52 2.00
N VAL A 83 9.23 5.10 1.26
CA VAL A 83 10.52 4.44 0.95
C VAL A 83 11.28 4.14 2.23
N ASP A 84 11.38 5.09 3.14
CA ASP A 84 12.05 4.89 4.42
C ASP A 84 11.36 3.83 5.27
N GLU A 85 10.04 3.84 5.32
CA GLU A 85 9.28 2.86 6.10
C GLU A 85 9.46 1.44 5.55
N ILE A 86 9.50 1.27 4.22
CA ILE A 86 9.64 -0.03 3.58
C ILE A 86 11.08 -0.54 3.64
N SER A 87 12.04 0.36 3.62
CA SER A 87 13.46 -0.01 3.75
C SER A 87 13.78 -0.38 5.19
#